data_d936fa148c14ae4da352083fcd5ab957
#
_entry.id   d936fa148c14ae4da352083fcd5ab957
#
_cell.length_a   1.000
_cell.length_b   1.000
_cell.length_c   1.000
_cell.angle_alpha   90.00
_cell.angle_beta   90.00
_cell.angle_gamma   90.00
#
_symmetry.space_group_name_H-M   'P 1'
#
loop_
_entity.id
_entity.type
_entity.pdbx_description
1 polymer ?
#
loop_
_entity_poly.entity_id
_entity_poly.type
_entity_poly.pdbx_seq_one_letter_code
_entity_poly.pdbx_strand_id
1 'polypeptide(L)'
;MKSPEHALVGGVVGIVAVSTLFPSASLATQATLWAAGVFLSVFIDLDHFVIARRMVGDWSNLRRAVTNPRVGLVDQEQVFVGVDEPTLRQYRLLSHLLVGGVLIALLSQADGRLALLVAVLIYAHVVADLLRDAELA
;
A
#
# COMPACT_ATOMS: atom_id res chain seq x y z
N MET A 1 7.01 -1.09 -5.95
CA MET A 1 7.95 -1.83 -5.05
C MET A 1 7.42 -3.24 -4.75
N LYS A 2 8.18 -4.10 -4.03
CA LYS A 2 7.71 -5.43 -3.58
C LYS A 2 7.06 -5.31 -2.19
N SER A 3 6.13 -6.20 -1.85
CA SER A 3 5.43 -6.17 -0.55
C SER A 3 6.35 -6.10 0.69
N PRO A 4 7.52 -6.77 0.75
CA PRO A 4 8.44 -6.61 1.87
C PRO A 4 9.03 -5.20 1.98
N GLU A 5 9.26 -4.54 0.87
CA GLU A 5 9.78 -3.16 0.84
C GLU A 5 8.72 -2.19 1.35
N HIS A 6 7.45 -2.35 0.95
CA HIS A 6 6.33 -1.58 1.49
C HIS A 6 6.10 -1.83 2.98
N ALA A 7 6.26 -3.08 3.44
CA ALA A 7 6.19 -3.41 4.86
C ALA A 7 7.31 -2.70 5.66
N LEU A 8 8.52 -2.63 5.11
CA LEU A 8 9.64 -1.94 5.74
C LEU A 8 9.39 -0.43 5.83
N VAL A 9 9.01 0.19 4.71
CA VAL A 9 8.69 1.64 4.67
C VAL A 9 7.54 1.96 5.62
N GLY A 10 6.43 1.21 5.54
CA GLY A 10 5.29 1.37 6.43
C GLY A 10 5.63 1.13 7.90
N GLY A 11 6.53 0.17 8.18
CA GLY A 11 7.02 -0.11 9.53
C GLY A 11 7.81 1.05 10.12
N VAL A 12 8.81 1.55 9.40
CA VAL A 12 9.67 2.65 9.85
C VAL A 12 8.88 3.96 10.00
N VAL A 13 8.15 4.34 8.96
CA VAL A 13 7.32 5.56 8.98
C VAL A 13 6.21 5.44 10.03
N GLY A 14 5.61 4.26 10.14
CA GLY A 14 4.54 3.98 11.12
C GLY A 14 5.00 4.14 12.56
N ILE A 15 6.21 3.69 12.93
CA ILE A 15 6.75 3.91 14.28
C ILE A 15 6.81 5.40 14.60
N VAL A 16 7.40 6.20 13.72
CA VAL A 16 7.55 7.65 13.93
C VAL A 16 6.18 8.32 13.98
N ALA A 17 5.30 8.02 13.03
CA ALA A 17 4.00 8.65 12.95
C ALA A 17 3.11 8.31 14.16
N VAL A 18 3.06 7.03 14.57
CA VAL A 18 2.24 6.60 15.71
C VAL A 18 2.75 7.20 17.01
N SER A 19 4.06 7.17 17.26
CA SER A 19 4.64 7.76 18.49
C SER A 19 4.44 9.28 18.57
N THR A 20 4.42 9.96 17.43
CA THR A 20 4.21 11.41 17.36
C THR A 20 2.73 11.80 17.49
N LEU A 21 1.84 11.09 16.80
CA LEU A 21 0.41 11.43 16.76
C LEU A 21 -0.37 10.90 17.96
N PHE A 22 0.10 9.82 18.58
CA PHE A 22 -0.57 9.14 19.69
C PHE A 22 0.33 8.94 20.92
N PRO A 23 1.06 9.99 21.40
CA PRO A 23 2.05 9.85 22.47
C PRO A 23 1.44 9.40 23.80
N SER A 24 0.17 9.72 24.03
CA SER A 24 -0.55 9.37 25.28
C SER A 24 -1.34 8.06 25.18
N ALA A 25 -1.33 7.40 24.02
CA ALA A 25 -2.02 6.12 23.88
C ALA A 25 -1.25 5.00 24.58
N SER A 26 -1.96 3.96 25.04
CA SER A 26 -1.31 2.78 25.61
C SER A 26 -0.38 2.12 24.58
N LEU A 27 0.65 1.41 25.05
CA LEU A 27 1.55 0.67 24.17
C LEU A 27 0.80 -0.32 23.28
N ALA A 28 -0.23 -0.97 23.81
CA ALA A 28 -1.08 -1.88 23.04
C ALA A 28 -1.80 -1.15 21.89
N THR A 29 -2.34 0.05 22.15
CA THR A 29 -2.97 0.87 21.12
C THR A 29 -1.96 1.32 20.05
N GLN A 30 -0.78 1.79 20.48
CA GLN A 30 0.28 2.20 19.55
C GLN A 30 0.73 1.02 18.69
N ALA A 31 0.93 -0.17 19.28
CA ALA A 31 1.30 -1.38 18.55
C ALA A 31 0.20 -1.79 17.53
N THR A 32 -1.07 -1.67 17.91
CA THR A 32 -2.20 -1.96 17.01
C THR A 32 -2.24 -0.98 15.83
N LEU A 33 -2.09 0.32 16.08
CA LEU A 33 -2.06 1.34 15.05
C LEU A 33 -0.87 1.15 14.10
N TRP A 34 0.29 0.82 14.65
CA TRP A 34 1.48 0.51 13.86
C TRP A 34 1.26 -0.72 12.98
N ALA A 35 0.78 -1.81 13.55
CA ALA A 35 0.50 -3.04 12.80
C ALA A 35 -0.54 -2.82 11.69
N ALA A 36 -1.62 -2.06 11.98
CA ALA A 36 -2.60 -1.67 10.99
C ALA A 36 -1.99 -0.81 9.88
N GLY A 37 -1.06 0.09 10.22
CA GLY A 37 -0.32 0.90 9.25
C GLY A 37 0.58 0.08 8.34
N VAL A 38 1.32 -0.89 8.88
CA VAL A 38 2.12 -1.84 8.07
C VAL A 38 1.22 -2.65 7.14
N PHE A 39 0.09 -3.15 7.68
CA PHE A 39 -0.90 -3.87 6.89
C PHE A 39 -1.43 -3.02 5.74
N LEU A 40 -1.84 -1.78 6.01
CA LEU A 40 -2.30 -0.85 5.00
C LEU A 40 -1.25 -0.64 3.91
N SER A 41 0.02 -0.43 4.29
CA SER A 41 1.13 -0.19 3.36
C SER A 41 1.42 -1.36 2.41
N VAL A 42 1.03 -2.59 2.80
CA VAL A 42 1.18 -3.78 1.94
C VAL A 42 -0.10 -4.04 1.13
N PHE A 43 -1.26 -3.91 1.77
CA PHE A 43 -2.52 -4.38 1.17
C PHE A 43 -3.25 -3.31 0.34
N ILE A 44 -2.81 -2.06 0.37
CA ILE A 44 -3.32 -1.05 -0.57
C ILE A 44 -3.07 -1.48 -2.02
N ASP A 45 -2.00 -2.23 -2.28
CA ASP A 45 -1.63 -2.77 -3.59
C ASP A 45 -2.59 -3.87 -4.12
N LEU A 46 -3.58 -4.30 -3.35
CA LEU A 46 -4.60 -5.24 -3.84
C LEU A 46 -5.45 -4.65 -4.98
N ASP A 47 -5.50 -3.35 -5.10
CA ASP A 47 -6.16 -2.66 -6.22
C ASP A 47 -5.52 -3.00 -7.58
N HIS A 48 -4.21 -3.34 -7.60
CA HIS A 48 -3.51 -3.77 -8.81
C HIS A 48 -4.16 -4.98 -9.49
N PHE A 49 -4.77 -5.88 -8.71
CA PHE A 49 -5.48 -7.02 -9.27
C PHE A 49 -6.77 -6.63 -9.97
N VAL A 50 -7.44 -5.56 -9.51
CA VAL A 50 -8.62 -5.00 -10.17
C VAL A 50 -8.22 -4.33 -11.49
N ILE A 51 -7.09 -3.61 -11.48
CA ILE A 51 -6.53 -2.98 -12.68
C ILE A 51 -6.11 -4.05 -13.68
N ALA A 52 -5.31 -5.04 -13.25
CA ALA A 52 -4.85 -6.14 -14.08
C ALA A 52 -6.02 -6.91 -14.71
N ARG A 53 -7.09 -7.19 -13.93
CA ARG A 53 -8.30 -7.81 -14.47
C ARG A 53 -8.93 -7.00 -15.60
N ARG A 54 -8.96 -5.67 -15.49
CA ARG A 54 -9.50 -4.82 -16.56
C ARG A 54 -8.65 -4.85 -17.82
N MET A 55 -7.34 -5.07 -17.68
CA MET A 55 -6.40 -5.13 -18.80
C MET A 55 -6.38 -6.51 -19.46
N VAL A 56 -6.41 -7.58 -18.67
CA VAL A 56 -6.30 -8.99 -19.15
C VAL A 56 -7.68 -9.62 -19.40
N GLY A 57 -8.72 -9.15 -18.74
CA GLY A 57 -10.09 -9.63 -18.88
C GLY A 57 -10.53 -10.70 -17.86
N ASP A 58 -9.60 -11.23 -17.05
CA ASP A 58 -9.89 -12.27 -16.06
C ASP A 58 -9.12 -12.08 -14.73
N TRP A 59 -9.31 -13.01 -13.78
CA TRP A 59 -8.65 -13.02 -12.46
C TRP A 59 -7.38 -13.89 -12.42
N SER A 60 -6.77 -14.21 -13.55
CA SER A 60 -5.59 -15.09 -13.61
C SER A 60 -4.42 -14.58 -12.75
N ASN A 61 -4.18 -13.26 -12.76
CA ASN A 61 -3.14 -12.62 -11.96
C ASN A 61 -3.40 -12.78 -10.46
N LEU A 62 -4.63 -12.51 -9.98
CA LEU A 62 -5.00 -12.72 -8.58
C LEU A 62 -4.90 -14.20 -8.19
N ARG A 63 -5.42 -15.09 -9.01
CA ARG A 63 -5.35 -16.54 -8.78
C ARG A 63 -3.91 -17.00 -8.63
N ARG A 64 -3.00 -16.54 -9.50
CA ARG A 64 -1.57 -16.86 -9.44
C ARG A 64 -0.95 -16.40 -8.13
N ALA A 65 -1.26 -15.19 -7.66
CA ALA A 65 -0.76 -14.64 -6.41
C ALA A 65 -1.24 -15.43 -5.18
N VAL A 66 -2.53 -15.75 -5.10
CA VAL A 66 -3.10 -16.45 -3.92
C VAL A 66 -2.78 -17.94 -3.89
N THR A 67 -2.58 -18.59 -5.04
CA THR A 67 -2.19 -20.01 -5.10
C THR A 67 -0.70 -20.23 -4.92
N ASN A 68 0.11 -19.20 -5.06
CA ASN A 68 1.55 -19.25 -4.82
C ASN A 68 2.00 -18.02 -4.00
N PRO A 69 1.99 -18.12 -2.65
CA PRO A 69 2.33 -17.00 -1.78
C PRO A 69 3.72 -16.41 -2.02
N ARG A 70 4.70 -17.20 -2.43
CA ARG A 70 6.03 -16.71 -2.78
C ARG A 70 5.95 -15.76 -3.99
N VAL A 71 5.21 -16.16 -5.03
CA VAL A 71 5.00 -15.31 -6.21
C VAL A 71 4.20 -14.07 -5.84
N GLY A 72 3.15 -14.21 -5.01
CA GLY A 72 2.30 -13.10 -4.60
C GLY A 72 2.99 -12.05 -3.74
N LEU A 73 4.00 -12.43 -2.93
CA LEU A 73 4.62 -11.53 -1.96
C LEU A 73 6.07 -11.13 -2.33
N VAL A 74 6.81 -11.98 -3.03
CA VAL A 74 8.24 -11.79 -3.28
C VAL A 74 8.53 -11.62 -4.76
N ASP A 75 8.06 -12.55 -5.60
CA ASP A 75 8.35 -12.60 -7.03
C ASP A 75 7.20 -11.96 -7.84
N GLN A 76 6.75 -10.77 -7.43
CA GLN A 76 5.54 -10.11 -7.95
C GLN A 76 5.60 -9.79 -9.44
N GLU A 77 6.77 -9.69 -10.02
CA GLU A 77 6.97 -9.56 -11.47
C GLU A 77 6.30 -10.71 -12.25
N GLN A 78 6.30 -11.92 -11.65
CA GLN A 78 5.64 -13.08 -12.24
C GLN A 78 4.11 -13.04 -12.13
N VAL A 79 3.58 -12.24 -11.19
CA VAL A 79 2.12 -12.08 -11.02
C VAL A 79 1.53 -11.37 -12.23
N PHE A 80 2.16 -10.28 -12.68
CA PHE A 80 1.64 -9.37 -13.69
C PHE A 80 2.14 -9.68 -15.12
N VAL A 81 2.59 -10.90 -15.37
CA VAL A 81 2.93 -11.34 -16.74
C VAL A 81 1.73 -11.17 -17.67
N GLY A 82 1.94 -10.49 -18.80
CA GLY A 82 0.91 -10.18 -19.79
C GLY A 82 0.15 -8.88 -19.57
N VAL A 83 0.49 -8.14 -18.50
CA VAL A 83 -0.04 -6.79 -18.23
C VAL A 83 0.92 -5.76 -18.81
N ASP A 84 0.40 -4.70 -19.45
CA ASP A 84 1.20 -3.57 -19.92
C ASP A 84 1.72 -2.75 -18.73
N GLU A 85 3.02 -2.87 -18.43
CA GLU A 85 3.63 -2.27 -17.24
C GLU A 85 3.47 -0.75 -17.17
N PRO A 86 3.73 0.06 -18.22
CA PRO A 86 3.58 1.51 -18.16
C PRO A 86 2.16 1.94 -17.80
N THR A 87 1.18 1.29 -18.42
CA THR A 87 -0.24 1.55 -18.13
C THR A 87 -0.61 1.11 -16.71
N LEU A 88 -0.12 -0.05 -16.24
CA LEU A 88 -0.35 -0.52 -14.88
C LEU A 88 0.22 0.47 -13.86
N ARG A 89 1.43 1.01 -14.06
CA ARG A 89 2.05 2.02 -13.17
C ARG A 89 1.22 3.29 -13.06
N GLN A 90 0.69 3.80 -14.17
CA GLN A 90 -0.15 5.00 -14.18
C GLN A 90 -1.46 4.77 -13.42
N TYR A 91 -2.16 3.68 -13.70
CA TYR A 91 -3.42 3.36 -13.02
C TYR A 91 -3.21 3.03 -11.53
N ARG A 92 -2.10 2.41 -11.17
CA ARG A 92 -1.71 2.17 -9.79
C ARG A 92 -1.59 3.47 -9.01
N LEU A 93 -0.80 4.43 -9.53
CA LEU A 93 -0.64 5.73 -8.89
C LEU A 93 -1.99 6.45 -8.73
N LEU A 94 -2.82 6.45 -9.77
CA LEU A 94 -4.13 7.07 -9.73
C LEU A 94 -5.04 6.38 -8.70
N SER A 95 -5.10 5.07 -8.66
CA SER A 95 -5.94 4.33 -7.71
C SER A 95 -5.50 4.56 -6.26
N HIS A 96 -4.19 4.58 -5.97
CA HIS A 96 -3.68 4.89 -4.64
C HIS A 96 -4.08 6.29 -4.18
N LEU A 97 -4.02 7.28 -5.07
CA LEU A 97 -4.47 8.64 -4.75
C LEU A 97 -5.98 8.70 -4.51
N LEU A 98 -6.78 8.00 -5.32
CA LEU A 98 -8.24 7.99 -5.16
C LEU A 98 -8.68 7.20 -3.92
N VAL A 99 -8.19 5.96 -3.76
CA VAL A 99 -8.54 5.11 -2.61
C VAL A 99 -8.03 5.73 -1.32
N GLY A 100 -6.78 6.20 -1.32
CA GLY A 100 -6.18 6.88 -0.19
C GLY A 100 -6.92 8.17 0.18
N GLY A 101 -7.26 8.99 -0.82
CA GLY A 101 -8.02 10.22 -0.61
C GLY A 101 -9.40 9.97 0.00
N VAL A 102 -10.13 8.98 -0.49
CA VAL A 102 -11.42 8.57 0.09
C VAL A 102 -11.26 8.07 1.53
N LEU A 103 -10.28 7.22 1.79
CA LEU A 103 -10.02 6.68 3.13
C LEU A 103 -9.68 7.81 4.11
N ILE A 104 -8.79 8.73 3.74
CA ILE A 104 -8.42 9.91 4.54
C ILE A 104 -9.64 10.80 4.80
N ALA A 105 -10.46 11.07 3.79
CA ALA A 105 -11.67 11.87 3.92
C ALA A 105 -12.68 11.23 4.88
N LEU A 106 -12.88 9.92 4.83
CA LEU A 106 -13.76 9.20 5.75
C LEU A 106 -13.20 9.22 7.18
N LEU A 107 -11.92 8.94 7.36
CA LEU A 107 -11.29 8.95 8.68
C LEU A 107 -11.27 10.35 9.30
N SER A 108 -11.15 11.41 8.51
CA SER A 108 -11.19 12.79 9.01
C SER A 108 -12.51 13.16 9.67
N GLN A 109 -13.61 12.48 9.34
CA GLN A 109 -14.90 12.67 10.00
C GLN A 109 -14.96 12.00 11.38
N ALA A 110 -14.10 11.02 11.65
CA ALA A 110 -14.06 10.27 12.90
C ALA A 110 -12.92 10.75 13.82
N ASP A 111 -11.69 10.79 13.32
CA ASP A 111 -10.50 11.23 14.05
C ASP A 111 -9.45 11.78 13.07
N GLY A 112 -9.14 13.08 13.19
CA GLY A 112 -8.16 13.76 12.36
C GLY A 112 -6.72 13.22 12.52
N ARG A 113 -6.36 12.64 13.67
CA ARG A 113 -5.05 12.01 13.87
C ARG A 113 -4.93 10.68 13.13
N LEU A 114 -6.01 9.89 13.10
CA LEU A 114 -6.07 8.68 12.27
C LEU A 114 -5.99 9.03 10.79
N ALA A 115 -6.71 10.06 10.35
CA ALA A 115 -6.64 10.54 8.97
C ALA A 115 -5.21 10.97 8.61
N LEU A 116 -4.52 11.70 9.50
CA LEU A 116 -3.15 12.14 9.28
C LEU A 116 -2.17 10.95 9.28
N LEU A 117 -2.33 9.97 10.17
CA LEU A 117 -1.54 8.75 10.17
C LEU A 117 -1.62 8.04 8.81
N VAL A 118 -2.85 7.82 8.33
CA VAL A 118 -3.09 7.17 7.03
C VAL A 118 -2.53 8.01 5.89
N ALA A 119 -2.70 9.34 5.93
CA ALA A 119 -2.14 10.24 4.91
C ALA A 119 -0.62 10.13 4.82
N VAL A 120 0.08 10.14 5.94
CA VAL A 120 1.55 10.00 6.01
C VAL A 120 1.99 8.63 5.46
N LEU A 121 1.31 7.56 5.82
CA LEU A 121 1.64 6.21 5.35
C LEU A 121 1.42 6.05 3.85
N ILE A 122 0.29 6.52 3.32
CA ILE A 122 0.00 6.47 1.87
C ILE A 122 0.97 7.36 1.09
N TYR A 123 1.28 8.55 1.61
CA TYR A 123 2.27 9.43 0.98
C TYR A 123 3.64 8.75 0.90
N ALA A 124 4.11 8.16 2.00
CA ALA A 124 5.38 7.45 2.02
C ALA A 124 5.39 6.25 1.07
N HIS A 125 4.28 5.49 0.98
CA HIS A 125 4.10 4.40 0.04
C HIS A 125 4.21 4.87 -1.41
N VAL A 126 3.45 5.92 -1.78
CA VAL A 126 3.45 6.49 -3.15
C VAL A 126 4.82 7.05 -3.52
N VAL A 127 5.50 7.75 -2.60
CA VAL A 127 6.86 8.26 -2.83
C VAL A 127 7.85 7.11 -3.07
N ALA A 128 7.77 6.05 -2.27
CA ALA A 128 8.62 4.88 -2.41
C ALA A 128 8.42 4.20 -3.79
N ASP A 129 7.17 4.08 -4.24
CA ASP A 129 6.86 3.58 -5.57
C ASP A 129 7.42 4.47 -6.69
N LEU A 130 7.23 5.79 -6.57
CA LEU A 130 7.76 6.74 -7.56
C LEU A 130 9.29 6.70 -7.65
N LEU A 131 9.99 6.60 -6.50
CA LEU A 131 11.45 6.47 -6.49
C LEU A 131 11.90 5.18 -7.17
N ARG A 132 11.20 4.08 -6.94
CA ARG A 132 11.49 2.80 -7.58
C ARG A 132 11.21 2.84 -9.08
N ASP A 133 10.08 3.41 -9.48
CA ASP A 133 9.70 3.53 -10.89
C ASP A 133 10.62 4.48 -11.67
N ALA A 134 11.25 5.43 -10.98
CA ALA A 134 12.28 6.33 -11.50
C ALA A 134 13.71 5.74 -11.44
N GLU A 135 13.88 4.49 -10.98
CA GLU A 135 15.18 3.83 -10.80
C GLU A 135 16.13 4.57 -9.82
N LEU A 136 15.56 5.28 -8.86
CA LEU A 136 16.30 6.04 -7.85
C LEU A 136 16.42 5.32 -6.49
N ALA A 137 15.81 4.15 -6.35
CA ALA A 137 15.81 3.33 -5.14
C ALA A 137 15.95 1.84 -5.42
#